data_fbf807da190662b377e8beacff1fc108
#
_entry.id   fbf807da190662b377e8beacff1fc108
#
_cell.length_a   1.000
_cell.length_b   1.000
_cell.length_c   1.000
_cell.angle_alpha   90.00
_cell.angle_beta   90.00
_cell.angle_gamma   90.00
#
_symmetry.space_group_name_H-M   'P 1'
#
loop_
_entity.id
_entity.type
_entity.pdbx_description
1 polymer ?
#
loop_
_entity_poly.entity_id
_entity_poly.type
_entity_poly.pdbx_seq_one_letter_code
_entity_poly.pdbx_strand_id
1 'polypeptide(L)'
;MKLRPARSVRSINSQPWARYSVKKPRKNYIKALPHTSLMIFKMGTAKPSYDLYLTLAADQQVQLRSNALEAARQVANKLLERELVSNYLLRLRPFPHSVIREKKRATGAGADRISQGMSLSFGSPSSVAARVHEGQVVFELSVMAAAKDVAREALSRASKKLSGTYSITMSVQKEQKAQQAMKAAA
;
A
#
# COMPACT_ATOMS: atom_id res chain seq x y z
N MET A 1 4.25 -20.65 6.52
CA MET A 1 3.71 -20.14 7.81
C MET A 1 2.41 -19.42 7.53
N LYS A 2 1.30 -19.76 8.23
CA LYS A 2 0.00 -19.15 7.99
C LYS A 2 -0.03 -17.73 8.57
N LEU A 3 -0.35 -16.73 7.73
CA LEU A 3 -0.46 -15.33 8.16
C LEU A 3 -1.65 -15.16 9.10
N ARG A 4 -1.44 -14.51 10.24
CA ARG A 4 -2.51 -14.16 11.16
C ARG A 4 -3.26 -12.92 10.70
N PRO A 5 -4.56 -12.79 11.06
CA PRO A 5 -5.31 -11.56 10.82
C PRO A 5 -4.62 -10.36 11.45
N ALA A 6 -4.67 -9.21 10.78
CA ALA A 6 -4.26 -7.93 11.34
C ALA A 6 -5.37 -6.91 11.05
N ARG A 7 -5.60 -6.00 11.98
CA ARG A 7 -6.59 -4.93 11.77
C ARG A 7 -6.10 -3.99 10.67
N SER A 8 -6.86 -3.91 9.59
CA SER A 8 -6.53 -3.13 8.40
C SER A 8 -7.23 -1.76 8.43
N VAL A 9 -8.53 -1.73 8.71
CA VAL A 9 -9.31 -0.50 8.80
C VAL A 9 -9.30 -0.01 10.24
N ARG A 10 -8.66 1.13 10.47
CA ARG A 10 -8.49 1.69 11.80
C ARG A 10 -8.01 3.12 11.74
N SER A 11 -8.39 3.95 12.72
CA SER A 11 -7.81 5.28 12.86
C SER A 11 -6.28 5.20 13.01
N ILE A 12 -5.58 5.88 12.12
CA ILE A 12 -4.11 5.86 12.04
C ILE A 12 -3.47 6.52 13.27
N ASN A 13 -4.19 7.46 13.89
CA ASN A 13 -3.67 8.27 14.99
C ASN A 13 -3.91 7.65 16.38
N SER A 14 -4.77 6.63 16.49
CA SER A 14 -5.29 6.19 17.79
C SER A 14 -4.38 5.25 18.56
N GLN A 15 -3.38 4.60 17.96
CA GLN A 15 -2.44 3.72 18.66
C GLN A 15 -1.10 3.56 17.96
N PRO A 16 0.00 3.40 18.70
CA PRO A 16 1.30 3.07 18.15
C PRO A 16 1.31 1.61 17.65
N TRP A 17 1.05 1.42 16.38
CA TRP A 17 1.18 0.11 15.74
C TRP A 17 2.64 -0.25 15.49
N ALA A 18 3.46 0.77 15.32
CA ALA A 18 4.90 0.67 15.30
C ALA A 18 5.49 1.45 16.49
N ARG A 19 6.57 0.95 17.06
CA ARG A 19 7.31 1.65 18.09
C ARG A 19 8.25 2.68 17.47
N TYR A 20 7.71 3.74 16.89
CA TYR A 20 8.49 4.90 16.50
C TYR A 20 7.97 6.17 17.17
N SER A 21 8.86 7.15 17.32
CA SER A 21 8.54 8.39 17.98
C SER A 21 7.61 9.25 17.12
N VAL A 22 6.49 9.71 17.70
CA VAL A 22 5.61 10.68 17.07
C VAL A 22 6.29 12.06 17.00
N LYS A 23 7.04 12.43 18.06
CA LYS A 23 7.78 13.70 18.13
C LYS A 23 9.03 13.73 17.25
N LYS A 24 9.65 12.58 17.04
CA LYS A 24 10.85 12.42 16.19
C LYS A 24 10.61 11.31 15.18
N PRO A 25 9.95 11.57 14.04
CA PRO A 25 9.51 10.51 13.09
C PRO A 25 10.64 9.63 12.55
N ARG A 26 11.87 10.13 12.54
CA ARG A 26 13.06 9.37 12.11
C ARG A 26 13.54 8.37 13.18
N LYS A 27 13.11 8.52 14.43
CA LYS A 27 13.52 7.64 15.52
C LYS A 27 12.62 6.42 15.61
N ASN A 28 13.12 5.29 15.18
CA ASN A 28 12.44 4.01 15.32
C ASN A 28 12.96 3.28 16.55
N TYR A 29 12.04 2.85 17.41
CA TYR A 29 12.36 2.04 18.60
C TYR A 29 12.52 0.55 18.29
N ILE A 30 12.17 0.12 17.07
CA ILE A 30 12.36 -1.25 16.60
C ILE A 30 13.63 -1.28 15.76
N LYS A 31 14.68 -1.90 16.31
CA LYS A 31 16.00 -1.97 15.64
C LYS A 31 16.00 -2.94 14.47
N ALA A 32 15.30 -4.07 14.58
CA ALA A 32 15.21 -5.07 13.52
C ALA A 32 13.86 -4.96 12.80
N LEU A 33 13.90 -4.62 11.51
CA LEU A 33 12.72 -4.61 10.65
C LEU A 33 12.46 -6.02 10.10
N PRO A 34 11.20 -6.50 10.11
CA PRO A 34 10.84 -7.75 9.46
C PRO A 34 11.11 -7.68 7.96
N HIS A 35 11.44 -8.81 7.37
CA HIS A 35 11.60 -8.93 5.93
C HIS A 35 10.30 -8.60 5.19
N THR A 36 10.42 -7.90 4.07
CA THR A 36 9.30 -7.61 3.16
C THR A 36 9.61 -8.16 1.78
N SER A 37 8.59 -8.72 1.13
CA SER A 37 8.66 -9.15 -0.27
C SER A 37 8.45 -7.99 -1.25
N LEU A 38 7.95 -6.86 -0.78
CA LEU A 38 7.69 -5.68 -1.62
C LEU A 38 8.99 -4.90 -1.84
N MET A 39 9.59 -5.07 -3.01
CA MET A 39 10.86 -4.42 -3.41
C MET A 39 10.67 -3.50 -4.62
N ILE A 40 9.71 -3.76 -5.48
CA ILE A 40 9.51 -3.07 -6.75
C ILE A 40 8.35 -2.09 -6.63
N PHE A 41 8.63 -0.80 -6.84
CA PHE A 41 7.66 0.29 -6.73
C PHE A 41 7.32 0.93 -8.08
N LYS A 42 8.12 0.68 -9.12
CA LYS A 42 7.91 1.18 -10.48
C LYS A 42 8.01 0.03 -11.46
N MET A 43 7.06 -0.07 -12.37
CA MET A 43 6.97 -1.12 -13.39
C MET A 43 6.57 -0.51 -14.71
N GLY A 44 7.03 -1.13 -15.81
CA GLY A 44 6.82 -0.63 -17.15
C GLY A 44 7.83 0.44 -17.54
N THR A 45 7.57 1.13 -18.63
CA THR A 45 8.49 2.10 -19.25
C THR A 45 7.96 3.52 -19.09
N ALA A 46 8.81 4.43 -18.64
CA ALA A 46 8.45 5.85 -18.59
C ALA A 46 8.55 6.47 -19.99
N LYS A 47 7.44 6.84 -20.58
CA LYS A 47 7.37 7.56 -21.85
C LYS A 47 6.74 8.94 -21.64
N PRO A 48 7.25 9.99 -22.32
CA PRO A 48 6.67 11.34 -22.22
C PRO A 48 5.31 11.45 -22.93
N SER A 49 4.96 10.46 -23.77
CA SER A 49 3.80 10.43 -24.64
C SER A 49 2.56 9.76 -24.07
N TYR A 50 2.53 9.45 -22.75
CA TYR A 50 1.30 8.95 -22.13
C TYR A 50 0.27 10.07 -22.00
N ASP A 51 -0.95 9.80 -22.51
CA ASP A 51 -2.03 10.79 -22.52
C ASP A 51 -2.92 10.69 -21.28
N LEU A 52 -3.10 9.46 -20.78
CA LEU A 52 -4.03 9.14 -19.72
C LEU A 52 -3.30 8.76 -18.45
N TYR A 53 -3.78 9.34 -17.35
CA TYR A 53 -3.29 9.07 -16.00
C TYR A 53 -4.42 8.61 -15.10
N LEU A 54 -4.29 7.43 -14.52
CA LEU A 54 -5.25 6.87 -13.59
C LEU A 54 -4.62 6.78 -12.21
N THR A 55 -5.41 7.09 -11.19
CA THR A 55 -5.02 6.93 -9.79
C THR A 55 -6.01 6.05 -9.05
N LEU A 56 -5.50 5.19 -8.19
CA LEU A 56 -6.27 4.45 -7.20
C LEU A 56 -6.05 5.10 -5.85
N ALA A 57 -7.06 5.78 -5.33
CA ALA A 57 -7.02 6.45 -4.03
C ALA A 57 -7.83 5.68 -2.98
N ALA A 58 -7.42 5.75 -1.73
CA ALA A 58 -8.15 5.15 -0.63
C ALA A 58 -9.28 6.06 -0.16
N ASP A 59 -10.50 5.53 -0.03
CA ASP A 59 -11.67 6.29 0.43
C ASP A 59 -11.75 6.36 1.96
N GLN A 60 -10.90 5.64 2.66
CA GLN A 60 -10.88 5.58 4.12
C GLN A 60 -9.46 5.36 4.64
N GLN A 61 -9.25 5.69 5.90
CA GLN A 61 -7.97 5.40 6.57
C GLN A 61 -7.76 3.90 6.69
N VAL A 62 -6.65 3.41 6.16
CA VAL A 62 -6.37 1.97 6.10
C VAL A 62 -4.89 1.68 6.34
N GLN A 63 -4.63 0.54 6.98
CA GLN A 63 -3.28 -0.01 7.11
C GLN A 63 -3.12 -1.18 6.15
N LEU A 64 -2.27 -1.01 5.14
CA LEU A 64 -2.00 -1.99 4.10
C LEU A 64 -0.75 -2.79 4.43
N ARG A 65 -0.89 -4.10 4.55
CA ARG A 65 0.27 -5.00 4.75
C ARG A 65 1.10 -5.09 3.48
N SER A 66 2.42 -5.26 3.65
CA SER A 66 3.35 -5.39 2.52
C SER A 66 2.97 -6.53 1.56
N ASN A 67 2.49 -7.65 2.06
CA ASN A 67 2.04 -8.77 1.23
C ASN A 67 0.77 -8.46 0.43
N ALA A 68 -0.16 -7.65 0.96
CA ALA A 68 -1.34 -7.19 0.23
C ALA A 68 -0.96 -6.23 -0.90
N LEU A 69 -0.05 -5.29 -0.62
CA LEU A 69 0.50 -4.38 -1.63
C LEU A 69 1.24 -5.13 -2.74
N GLU A 70 2.03 -6.14 -2.37
CA GLU A 70 2.73 -6.98 -3.36
C GLU A 70 1.75 -7.79 -4.21
N ALA A 71 0.73 -8.40 -3.61
CA ALA A 71 -0.29 -9.13 -4.35
C ALA A 71 -1.08 -8.22 -5.31
N ALA A 72 -1.43 -7.01 -4.87
CA ALA A 72 -2.08 -6.02 -5.72
C ALA A 72 -1.20 -5.58 -6.89
N ARG A 73 0.08 -5.29 -6.61
CA ARG A 73 1.08 -4.95 -7.62
C ARG A 73 1.21 -6.04 -8.68
N GLN A 74 1.38 -7.30 -8.25
CA GLN A 74 1.55 -8.44 -9.16
C GLN A 74 0.33 -8.67 -10.05
N VAL A 75 -0.87 -8.58 -9.49
CA VAL A 75 -2.12 -8.77 -10.24
C VAL A 75 -2.31 -7.67 -11.29
N ALA A 76 -2.06 -6.40 -10.91
CA ALA A 76 -2.14 -5.29 -11.86
C ALA A 76 -1.08 -5.43 -12.96
N ASN A 77 0.18 -5.67 -12.59
CA ASN A 77 1.29 -5.79 -13.52
C ASN A 77 1.09 -6.93 -14.52
N LYS A 78 0.65 -8.11 -14.05
CA LYS A 78 0.41 -9.27 -14.90
C LYS A 78 -0.63 -8.98 -16.00
N LEU A 79 -1.69 -8.23 -15.70
CA LEU A 79 -2.67 -7.84 -16.70
C LEU A 79 -2.09 -6.83 -17.69
N LEU A 80 -1.44 -5.78 -17.17
CA LEU A 80 -0.86 -4.71 -18.00
C LEU A 80 0.24 -5.25 -18.92
N GLU A 81 1.09 -6.13 -18.43
CA GLU A 81 2.17 -6.72 -19.21
C GLU A 81 1.66 -7.62 -20.32
N ARG A 82 0.58 -8.38 -20.07
CA ARG A 82 -0.05 -9.23 -21.08
C ARG A 82 -0.68 -8.42 -22.21
N GLU A 83 -1.38 -7.31 -21.89
CA GLU A 83 -2.17 -6.55 -22.87
C GLU A 83 -1.37 -5.39 -23.51
N LEU A 84 -0.45 -4.78 -22.79
CA LEU A 84 0.21 -3.54 -23.21
C LEU A 84 1.72 -3.67 -23.50
N VAL A 85 2.31 -4.83 -23.20
CA VAL A 85 3.72 -5.14 -23.50
C VAL A 85 4.66 -3.95 -23.22
N SER A 86 4.80 -3.56 -21.96
CA SER A 86 5.65 -2.44 -21.48
C SER A 86 5.21 -1.01 -21.88
N ASN A 87 4.09 -0.85 -22.57
CA ASN A 87 3.54 0.47 -22.93
C ASN A 87 2.67 1.06 -21.80
N TYR A 88 3.15 0.98 -20.56
CA TYR A 88 2.52 1.53 -19.38
C TYR A 88 3.59 1.94 -18.36
N LEU A 89 3.21 2.74 -17.39
CA LEU A 89 4.01 3.04 -16.21
C LEU A 89 3.13 2.91 -14.98
N LEU A 90 3.32 1.84 -14.21
CA LEU A 90 2.64 1.62 -12.94
C LEU A 90 3.57 1.98 -11.79
N ARG A 91 3.10 2.83 -10.87
CA ARG A 91 3.82 3.24 -9.67
C ARG A 91 3.01 2.91 -8.42
N LEU A 92 3.67 2.29 -7.45
CA LEU A 92 3.16 2.11 -6.10
C LEU A 92 3.71 3.25 -5.22
N ARG A 93 2.83 4.03 -4.57
CA ARG A 93 3.22 5.21 -3.79
C ARG A 93 3.54 4.90 -2.32
N PRO A 94 2.70 4.16 -1.58
CA PRO A 94 2.93 3.94 -0.17
C PRO A 94 4.06 2.95 0.09
N PHE A 95 4.98 3.33 0.97
CA PHE A 95 6.04 2.46 1.45
C PHE A 95 5.66 1.82 2.80
N PRO A 96 5.80 0.49 2.98
CA PRO A 96 5.45 -0.20 4.21
C PRO A 96 6.54 -0.05 5.27
N HIS A 97 6.52 1.04 6.04
CA HIS A 97 7.50 1.33 7.09
C HIS A 97 6.98 1.09 8.52
N SER A 98 5.68 0.89 8.70
CA SER A 98 5.08 0.61 10.00
C SER A 98 5.20 -0.88 10.33
N VAL A 99 5.73 -1.21 11.51
CA VAL A 99 5.93 -2.60 11.92
C VAL A 99 4.70 -3.13 12.63
N ILE A 100 4.19 -4.25 12.18
CA ILE A 100 3.15 -5.01 12.85
C ILE A 100 3.82 -6.00 13.79
N ARG A 101 3.43 -5.97 15.06
CA ARG A 101 3.94 -6.84 16.10
C ARG A 101 2.94 -7.93 16.44
N GLU A 102 3.45 -9.05 16.87
CA GLU A 102 2.67 -10.21 17.25
C GLU A 102 3.24 -10.85 18.52
N LYS A 103 2.38 -11.16 19.47
CA LYS A 103 2.72 -12.06 20.56
C LYS A 103 2.27 -13.46 20.16
N LYS A 104 3.21 -14.36 19.93
CA LYS A 104 2.90 -15.76 19.65
C LYS A 104 2.28 -16.36 20.89
N ARG A 105 1.13 -17.01 20.73
CA ARG A 105 0.53 -17.79 21.81
C ARG A 105 1.34 -19.06 21.98
N ALA A 106 1.58 -19.45 23.22
CA ALA A 106 2.05 -20.79 23.52
C ALA A 106 1.00 -21.81 23.04
N THR A 107 1.44 -22.95 22.53
CA THR A 107 0.58 -24.06 22.14
C THR A 107 0.78 -25.19 23.12
N GLY A 108 -0.29 -25.69 23.70
CA GLY A 108 -0.27 -26.76 24.70
C GLY A 108 -1.27 -26.55 25.84
N ALA A 109 -1.35 -27.50 26.73
CA ALA A 109 -2.20 -27.44 27.92
C ALA A 109 -1.79 -26.23 28.80
N GLY A 110 -2.74 -25.40 29.18
CA GLY A 110 -2.50 -24.20 29.98
C GLY A 110 -1.91 -23.01 29.21
N ALA A 111 -1.88 -23.04 27.88
CA ALA A 111 -1.36 -21.97 27.03
C ALA A 111 -2.09 -20.63 27.23
N ASP A 112 -3.36 -20.65 27.52
CA ASP A 112 -4.22 -19.50 27.85
C ASP A 112 -3.83 -18.83 29.18
N ARG A 113 -3.29 -19.55 30.13
CA ARG A 113 -2.73 -19.00 31.39
C ARG A 113 -1.43 -18.25 31.15
N ILE A 114 -0.63 -18.66 30.15
CA ILE A 114 0.67 -18.07 29.84
C ILE A 114 0.55 -16.89 28.88
N SER A 115 -0.39 -16.94 27.95
CA SER A 115 -0.49 -15.93 26.89
C SER A 115 -1.91 -15.73 26.38
N GLN A 116 -2.49 -14.58 26.72
CA GLN A 116 -3.84 -14.18 26.29
C GLN A 116 -3.83 -13.29 25.00
N GLY A 117 -2.71 -13.20 24.30
CA GLY A 117 -2.53 -12.35 23.14
C GLY A 117 -1.76 -11.08 23.42
N MET A 118 -1.90 -10.06 22.56
CA MET A 118 -1.19 -8.78 22.68
C MET A 118 -1.98 -7.79 23.53
N SER A 119 -1.31 -7.22 24.54
CA SER A 119 -1.75 -6.02 25.22
C SER A 119 -0.88 -4.84 24.76
N LEU A 120 -1.53 -3.73 24.33
CA LEU A 120 -0.86 -2.50 23.90
C LEU A 120 0.28 -2.75 22.89
N SER A 121 1.47 -2.28 23.24
CA SER A 121 2.64 -2.32 22.37
C SER A 121 3.57 -3.53 22.56
N PHE A 122 3.20 -4.50 23.42
CA PHE A 122 4.01 -5.67 23.67
C PHE A 122 3.91 -6.70 22.54
N GLY A 123 5.04 -7.21 22.05
CA GLY A 123 5.10 -8.23 21.02
C GLY A 123 6.36 -8.13 20.16
N SER A 124 6.72 -9.24 19.50
CA SER A 124 7.84 -9.28 18.56
C SER A 124 7.42 -8.75 17.17
N PRO A 125 8.31 -8.11 16.40
CA PRO A 125 8.06 -7.71 15.03
C PRO A 125 7.71 -8.92 14.16
N SER A 126 6.62 -8.85 13.39
CA SER A 126 6.14 -9.95 12.55
C SER A 126 6.09 -9.59 11.08
N SER A 127 5.60 -8.42 10.75
CA SER A 127 5.45 -7.95 9.36
C SER A 127 5.49 -6.43 9.30
N VAL A 128 5.51 -5.89 8.08
CA VAL A 128 5.47 -4.44 7.85
C VAL A 128 4.21 -4.05 7.09
N ALA A 129 3.77 -2.82 7.30
CA ALA A 129 2.59 -2.25 6.66
C ALA A 129 2.78 -0.77 6.35
N ALA A 130 2.05 -0.29 5.35
CA ALA A 130 1.92 1.12 5.04
C ALA A 130 0.65 1.68 5.68
N ARG A 131 0.74 2.88 6.24
CA ARG A 131 -0.42 3.66 6.67
C ARG A 131 -0.84 4.55 5.54
N VAL A 132 -2.08 4.45 5.16
CA VAL A 132 -2.68 5.21 4.08
C VAL A 132 -3.82 6.04 4.64
N HIS A 133 -3.77 7.35 4.39
CA HIS A 133 -4.82 8.29 4.76
C HIS A 133 -5.95 8.25 3.74
N GLU A 134 -7.09 8.77 4.12
CA GLU A 134 -8.19 9.03 3.22
C GLU A 134 -7.76 9.99 2.09
N GLY A 135 -8.17 9.72 0.86
CA GLY A 135 -7.75 10.45 -0.34
C GLY A 135 -6.32 10.17 -0.82
N GLN A 136 -5.53 9.40 -0.06
CA GLN A 136 -4.15 9.11 -0.45
C GLN A 136 -4.08 8.12 -1.60
N VAL A 137 -3.31 8.48 -2.64
CA VAL A 137 -3.09 7.63 -3.80
C VAL A 137 -2.21 6.44 -3.44
N VAL A 138 -2.68 5.24 -3.79
CA VAL A 138 -1.97 3.97 -3.60
C VAL A 138 -1.25 3.55 -4.87
N PHE A 139 -1.93 3.56 -6.01
CA PHE A 139 -1.35 3.27 -7.32
C PHE A 139 -1.55 4.43 -8.27
N GLU A 140 -0.53 4.69 -9.05
CA GLU A 140 -0.55 5.59 -10.20
C GLU A 140 -0.26 4.79 -11.45
N LEU A 141 -1.05 4.98 -12.49
CA LEU A 141 -0.92 4.29 -13.76
C LEU A 141 -0.98 5.29 -14.90
N SER A 142 0.07 5.35 -15.72
CA SER A 142 0.11 6.15 -16.95
C SER A 142 0.06 5.23 -18.14
N VAL A 143 -0.85 5.50 -19.09
CA VAL A 143 -1.06 4.71 -20.29
C VAL A 143 -1.48 5.60 -21.46
N MET A 144 -1.49 5.04 -22.68
CA MET A 144 -2.08 5.67 -23.85
C MET A 144 -3.61 5.65 -23.74
N ALA A 145 -4.28 6.63 -24.36
CA ALA A 145 -5.74 6.76 -24.31
C ALA A 145 -6.50 5.50 -24.79
N ALA A 146 -5.96 4.81 -25.79
CA ALA A 146 -6.52 3.56 -26.33
C ALA A 146 -6.59 2.41 -25.29
N ALA A 147 -5.74 2.44 -24.26
CA ALA A 147 -5.64 1.40 -23.22
C ALA A 147 -6.50 1.68 -21.97
N LYS A 148 -7.45 2.62 -22.04
CA LYS A 148 -8.27 3.08 -20.91
C LYS A 148 -8.95 1.94 -20.15
N ASP A 149 -9.62 1.05 -20.88
CA ASP A 149 -10.42 -0.03 -20.27
C ASP A 149 -9.54 -1.07 -19.58
N VAL A 150 -8.44 -1.45 -20.21
CA VAL A 150 -7.43 -2.36 -19.64
C VAL A 150 -6.82 -1.76 -18.36
N ALA A 151 -6.51 -0.48 -18.39
CA ALA A 151 -5.95 0.24 -17.25
C ALA A 151 -6.94 0.29 -16.06
N ARG A 152 -8.21 0.57 -16.33
CA ARG A 152 -9.27 0.57 -15.33
C ARG A 152 -9.48 -0.83 -14.73
N GLU A 153 -9.48 -1.86 -15.57
CA GLU A 153 -9.59 -3.24 -15.10
C GLU A 153 -8.40 -3.65 -14.24
N ALA A 154 -7.18 -3.29 -14.62
CA ALA A 154 -5.97 -3.58 -13.83
C ALA A 154 -6.05 -2.98 -12.43
N LEU A 155 -6.44 -1.71 -12.29
CA LEU A 155 -6.63 -1.06 -11.00
C LEU A 155 -7.80 -1.65 -10.20
N SER A 156 -8.90 -2.02 -10.85
CA SER A 156 -10.02 -2.72 -10.21
C SER A 156 -9.63 -4.10 -9.68
N ARG A 157 -8.80 -4.85 -10.40
CA ARG A 157 -8.26 -6.14 -9.92
C ARG A 157 -7.28 -5.94 -8.76
N ALA A 158 -6.48 -4.87 -8.79
CA ALA A 158 -5.58 -4.51 -7.71
C ALA A 158 -6.33 -4.16 -6.43
N SER A 159 -7.40 -3.34 -6.52
CA SER A 159 -8.20 -2.94 -5.36
C SER A 159 -8.80 -4.12 -4.61
N LYS A 160 -9.21 -5.19 -5.32
CA LYS A 160 -9.73 -6.44 -4.73
C LYS A 160 -8.69 -7.22 -3.89
N LYS A 161 -7.39 -6.89 -3.99
CA LYS A 161 -6.32 -7.49 -3.17
C LYS A 161 -5.96 -6.64 -1.95
N LEU A 162 -6.52 -5.44 -1.86
CA LEU A 162 -6.31 -4.51 -0.77
C LEU A 162 -7.49 -4.53 0.20
N SER A 163 -7.23 -4.17 1.46
CA SER A 163 -8.28 -4.00 2.47
C SER A 163 -8.86 -2.59 2.36
N GLY A 164 -10.16 -2.45 2.54
CA GLY A 164 -10.85 -1.17 2.49
C GLY A 164 -11.50 -0.89 1.13
N THR A 165 -11.97 0.34 0.95
CA THR A 165 -12.62 0.85 -0.26
C THR A 165 -11.71 1.82 -1.00
N TYR A 166 -11.81 1.83 -2.32
CA TYR A 166 -10.93 2.60 -3.20
C TYR A 166 -11.71 3.19 -4.35
N SER A 167 -11.37 4.43 -4.70
CA SER A 167 -11.86 5.13 -5.89
C SER A 167 -10.79 5.15 -7.00
N ILE A 168 -11.23 5.04 -8.23
CA ILE A 168 -10.37 5.19 -9.41
C ILE A 168 -10.69 6.51 -10.08
N THR A 169 -9.72 7.43 -10.08
CA THR A 169 -9.83 8.73 -10.74
C THR A 169 -8.99 8.72 -12.01
N MET A 170 -9.53 9.29 -13.08
CA MET A 170 -8.86 9.45 -14.37
C MET A 170 -8.66 10.93 -14.67
N SER A 171 -7.48 11.29 -15.16
CA SER A 171 -7.15 12.64 -15.62
C SER A 171 -6.29 12.60 -16.87
N VAL A 172 -6.39 13.62 -17.71
CA VAL A 172 -5.53 13.80 -18.87
C VAL A 172 -4.23 14.45 -18.42
N GLN A 173 -3.10 14.03 -18.97
CA GLN A 173 -1.76 14.48 -18.53
C GLN A 173 -1.57 16.01 -18.59
N LYS A 174 -2.23 16.71 -19.52
CA LYS A 174 -2.18 18.17 -19.63
C LYS A 174 -2.73 18.87 -18.37
N GLU A 175 -3.84 18.36 -17.82
CA GLU A 175 -4.47 18.91 -16.61
C GLU A 175 -3.61 18.70 -15.36
N GLN A 176 -2.90 17.59 -15.27
CA GLN A 176 -2.03 17.33 -14.13
C GLN A 176 -0.81 18.24 -14.08
N LYS A 177 -0.18 18.50 -15.23
CA LYS A 177 0.93 19.46 -15.29
C LYS A 177 0.49 20.85 -14.88
N ALA A 178 -0.73 21.26 -15.27
CA ALA A 178 -1.32 22.53 -14.84
C ALA A 178 -1.60 22.57 -13.32
N GLN A 179 -2.19 21.50 -12.77
CA GLN A 179 -2.46 21.42 -11.32
C GLN A 179 -1.17 21.35 -10.48
N GLN A 180 -0.14 20.67 -10.96
CA GLN A 180 1.16 20.62 -10.29
C GLN A 180 1.87 21.97 -10.33
N ALA A 181 1.80 22.69 -11.45
CA ALA A 181 2.34 24.04 -11.58
C ALA A 181 1.62 25.02 -10.63
N MET A 182 0.30 24.94 -10.52
CA MET A 182 -0.48 25.76 -9.56
C MET A 182 -0.14 25.44 -8.10
N LYS A 183 0.06 24.15 -7.76
CA LYS A 183 0.46 23.76 -6.39
C LYS A 183 1.90 24.10 -6.05
N ALA A 184 2.78 24.25 -7.03
CA ALA A 184 4.16 24.67 -6.82
C ALA A 184 4.31 26.20 -6.72
N ALA A 185 3.29 26.95 -7.19
CA ALA A 185 3.24 28.40 -7.15
C ALA A 185 2.49 28.97 -5.92
N ALA A 186 1.82 28.10 -5.14
CA ALA A 186 1.13 28.42 -3.89
C ALA A 186 1.94 27.97 -2.66
#